data_1f03dac57c034ab0fe3dc7045dede446
#
_entry.id   1f03dac57c034ab0fe3dc7045dede446
#
_cell.length_a   1.000
_cell.length_b   1.000
_cell.length_c   1.000
_cell.angle_alpha   90.00
_cell.angle_beta   90.00
_cell.angle_gamma   90.00
#
_symmetry.space_group_name_H-M   'P 1'
#
loop_
_entity.id
_entity.type
_entity.pdbx_description
1 polymer ?
#
loop_
_entity_poly.entity_id
_entity_poly.type
_entity_poly.pdbx_seq_one_letter_code
_entity_poly.pdbx_strand_id
1 'polypeptide(L)'
;LVSATRGDGTTLQEALVAEGLAAVDSHGDNTAHTARLLELEEQARNAGLGAWGLRDLVVHSADPNALAPFLDSVQIIEGRVISTGAARDGRIYLNFGTDWRTDFTVQVMRRNQRRFEAAGIDLRALGGAIIRVRGWVAEENGPMITLDHPEALELVDAPEPARLPGR
;
A
#
# COMPACT_ATOMS: atom_id res chain seq x y z
N LEU A 1 22.23 -8.17 0.14
CA LEU A 1 21.34 -8.96 -0.74
C LEU A 1 22.14 -9.48 -1.92
N VAL A 2 22.09 -10.79 -2.19
CA VAL A 2 22.67 -11.39 -3.41
C VAL A 2 21.61 -11.29 -4.51
N SER A 3 21.90 -10.52 -5.56
CA SER A 3 21.03 -10.42 -6.74
C SER A 3 21.51 -11.42 -7.79
N ALA A 4 20.68 -12.38 -8.15
CA ALA A 4 20.92 -13.24 -9.29
C ALA A 4 20.43 -12.53 -10.56
N THR A 5 21.31 -12.43 -11.58
CA THR A 5 21.02 -11.72 -12.83
C THR A 5 21.08 -12.70 -14.01
N ARG A 6 20.10 -12.63 -14.90
CA ARG A 6 20.12 -13.34 -16.20
C ARG A 6 21.16 -12.71 -17.14
N GLY A 7 21.54 -13.43 -18.20
CA GLY A 7 22.48 -12.96 -19.20
C GLY A 7 22.05 -11.69 -19.97
N ASP A 8 20.79 -11.32 -19.92
CA ASP A 8 20.20 -10.10 -20.49
C ASP A 8 20.19 -8.89 -19.52
N GLY A 9 20.71 -9.08 -18.31
CA GLY A 9 20.73 -8.05 -17.27
C GLY A 9 19.50 -8.02 -16.36
N THR A 10 18.46 -8.81 -16.66
CA THR A 10 17.24 -8.89 -15.82
C THR A 10 17.53 -9.65 -14.53
N THR A 11 17.13 -9.09 -13.39
CA THR A 11 17.26 -9.77 -12.10
C THR A 11 16.22 -10.88 -11.97
N LEU A 12 16.49 -11.88 -11.12
CA LEU A 12 15.53 -12.95 -10.83
C LEU A 12 14.23 -12.39 -10.24
N GLN A 13 14.33 -11.37 -9.39
CA GLN A 13 13.16 -10.70 -8.80
C GLN A 13 12.28 -10.06 -9.89
N GLU A 14 12.89 -9.31 -10.84
CA GLU A 14 12.14 -8.71 -11.94
C GLU A 14 11.45 -9.76 -12.81
N ALA A 15 12.12 -10.87 -13.11
CA ALA A 15 11.53 -11.95 -13.89
C ALA A 15 10.33 -12.59 -13.18
N LEU A 16 10.45 -12.91 -11.88
CA LEU A 16 9.37 -13.51 -11.11
C LEU A 16 8.16 -12.58 -11.00
N VAL A 17 8.40 -11.30 -10.74
CA VAL A 17 7.33 -10.30 -10.62
C VAL A 17 6.65 -10.05 -11.97
N ALA A 18 7.43 -9.93 -13.06
CA ALA A 18 6.88 -9.70 -14.40
C ALA A 18 6.03 -10.87 -14.91
N GLU A 19 6.36 -12.11 -14.52
CA GLU A 19 5.58 -13.30 -14.84
C GLU A 19 4.39 -13.53 -13.87
N GLY A 20 4.19 -12.66 -12.89
CA GLY A 20 3.13 -12.75 -11.88
C GLY A 20 3.31 -13.91 -10.90
N LEU A 21 4.53 -14.38 -10.71
CA LEU A 21 4.86 -15.50 -9.80
C LEU A 21 5.22 -15.01 -8.40
N ALA A 22 5.37 -13.70 -8.21
CA ALA A 22 5.64 -13.07 -6.92
C ALA A 22 4.98 -11.70 -6.85
N ALA A 23 4.57 -11.27 -5.66
CA ALA A 23 4.23 -9.90 -5.35
C ALA A 23 5.44 -9.18 -4.73
N VAL A 24 5.46 -7.86 -4.87
CA VAL A 24 6.50 -7.02 -4.28
C VAL A 24 6.27 -6.90 -2.78
N ASP A 25 7.25 -7.30 -1.99
CA ASP A 25 7.32 -7.02 -0.55
C ASP A 25 8.48 -6.06 -0.31
N SER A 26 8.15 -4.80 -0.01
CA SER A 26 9.12 -3.74 0.19
C SER A 26 9.37 -3.49 1.67
N HIS A 27 10.62 -3.22 2.01
CA HIS A 27 11.03 -2.85 3.36
C HIS A 27 11.79 -1.53 3.34
N GLY A 28 11.61 -0.70 4.37
CA GLY A 28 12.17 0.66 4.41
C GLY A 28 13.68 0.78 4.38
N ASP A 29 14.42 -0.33 4.47
CA ASP A 29 15.87 -0.42 4.32
C ASP A 29 16.33 -0.96 2.95
N ASN A 30 15.39 -1.33 2.05
CA ASN A 30 15.69 -1.94 0.76
C ASN A 30 14.70 -1.50 -0.33
N THR A 31 14.74 -0.21 -0.69
CA THR A 31 13.82 0.39 -1.68
C THR A 31 14.45 0.63 -3.06
N ALA A 32 15.74 0.28 -3.25
CA ALA A 32 16.53 0.68 -4.43
C ALA A 32 15.94 0.25 -5.78
N HIS A 33 15.19 -0.82 -5.86
CA HIS A 33 14.57 -1.33 -7.10
C HIS A 33 13.04 -1.42 -7.00
N THR A 34 12.46 -0.98 -5.90
CA THR A 34 11.04 -1.18 -5.60
C THR A 34 10.14 -0.53 -6.65
N ALA A 35 10.44 0.68 -7.10
CA ALA A 35 9.64 1.36 -8.12
C ALA A 35 9.54 0.53 -9.42
N ARG A 36 10.66 -0.03 -9.89
CA ARG A 36 10.68 -0.89 -11.07
C ARG A 36 9.90 -2.19 -10.86
N LEU A 37 10.03 -2.79 -9.69
CA LEU A 37 9.29 -4.01 -9.36
C LEU A 37 7.78 -3.75 -9.27
N LEU A 38 7.36 -2.60 -8.73
CA LEU A 38 5.94 -2.19 -8.69
C LEU A 38 5.35 -1.99 -10.07
N GLU A 39 6.10 -1.39 -11.01
CA GLU A 39 5.67 -1.27 -12.42
C GLU A 39 5.46 -2.66 -13.07
N LEU A 40 6.39 -3.58 -12.86
CA LEU A 40 6.27 -4.95 -13.39
C LEU A 40 5.10 -5.71 -12.74
N GLU A 41 4.91 -5.56 -11.43
CA GLU A 41 3.77 -6.14 -10.73
C GLU A 41 2.44 -5.61 -11.27
N GLU A 42 2.33 -4.30 -11.49
CA GLU A 42 1.13 -3.71 -12.04
C GLU A 42 0.80 -4.27 -13.43
N GLN A 43 1.81 -4.39 -14.30
CA GLN A 43 1.65 -4.99 -15.62
C GLN A 43 1.18 -6.44 -15.52
N ALA A 44 1.81 -7.25 -14.68
CA ALA A 44 1.46 -8.66 -14.47
C ALA A 44 0.03 -8.80 -13.91
N ARG A 45 -0.35 -7.96 -12.96
CA ARG A 45 -1.70 -7.93 -12.36
C ARG A 45 -2.76 -7.56 -13.39
N ASN A 46 -2.53 -6.50 -14.17
CA ASN A 46 -3.47 -6.04 -15.20
C ASN A 46 -3.64 -7.06 -16.33
N ALA A 47 -2.60 -7.80 -16.65
CA ALA A 47 -2.63 -8.88 -17.63
C ALA A 47 -3.12 -10.23 -17.06
N GLY A 48 -3.37 -10.32 -15.75
CA GLY A 48 -3.80 -11.56 -15.09
C GLY A 48 -2.77 -12.69 -15.22
N LEU A 49 -1.47 -12.35 -15.15
CA LEU A 49 -0.41 -13.34 -15.28
C LEU A 49 -0.20 -14.13 -13.99
N GLY A 50 0.22 -15.37 -14.12
CA GLY A 50 0.64 -16.24 -13.02
C GLY A 50 -0.39 -16.31 -11.90
N ALA A 51 0.03 -16.07 -10.67
CA ALA A 51 -0.78 -16.12 -9.45
C ALA A 51 -1.91 -15.06 -9.41
N TRP A 52 -1.77 -13.93 -10.14
CA TRP A 52 -2.84 -12.95 -10.28
C TRP A 52 -4.05 -13.51 -11.04
N GLY A 53 -3.81 -14.24 -12.13
CA GLY A 53 -4.87 -14.89 -12.91
C GLY A 53 -5.51 -16.07 -12.18
N LEU A 54 -4.73 -16.80 -11.40
CA LEU A 54 -5.20 -17.91 -10.55
C LEU A 54 -5.88 -17.45 -9.26
N ARG A 55 -5.78 -16.16 -8.92
CA ARG A 55 -6.26 -15.53 -7.67
C ARG A 55 -5.55 -16.02 -6.41
N ASP A 56 -4.33 -16.52 -6.54
CA ASP A 56 -3.44 -16.82 -5.41
C ASP A 56 -2.82 -15.53 -4.84
N LEU A 57 -2.67 -14.50 -5.71
CA LEU A 57 -2.38 -13.12 -5.32
C LEU A 57 -3.63 -12.26 -5.57
N VAL A 58 -4.01 -11.46 -4.59
CA VAL A 58 -5.23 -10.63 -4.63
C VAL A 58 -4.95 -9.25 -4.05
N VAL A 59 -5.53 -8.22 -4.66
CA VAL A 59 -5.68 -6.91 -4.01
C VAL A 59 -7.02 -6.94 -3.28
N HIS A 60 -6.99 -6.87 -1.96
CA HIS A 60 -8.18 -6.88 -1.11
C HIS A 60 -8.82 -5.49 -1.04
N SER A 61 -10.14 -5.44 -0.89
CA SER A 61 -10.82 -4.20 -0.51
C SER A 61 -10.53 -3.84 0.94
N ALA A 62 -10.60 -2.55 1.27
CA ALA A 62 -10.45 -2.04 2.64
C ALA A 62 -11.70 -2.30 3.53
N ASP A 63 -12.43 -3.39 3.27
CA ASP A 63 -13.55 -3.85 4.10
C ASP A 63 -13.02 -4.71 5.25
N PRO A 64 -13.26 -4.31 6.53
CA PRO A 64 -12.74 -5.04 7.67
C PRO A 64 -13.24 -6.50 7.73
N ASN A 65 -14.48 -6.77 7.29
CA ASN A 65 -14.99 -8.14 7.27
C ASN A 65 -14.29 -9.01 6.21
N ALA A 66 -13.94 -8.41 5.07
CA ALA A 66 -13.17 -9.10 4.03
C ALA A 66 -11.71 -9.35 4.46
N LEU A 67 -11.18 -8.51 5.35
CA LEU A 67 -9.80 -8.60 5.86
C LEU A 67 -9.65 -9.52 7.06
N ALA A 68 -10.72 -9.83 7.79
CA ALA A 68 -10.66 -10.66 9.00
C ALA A 68 -9.94 -12.03 8.82
N PRO A 69 -10.09 -12.74 7.68
CA PRO A 69 -9.35 -13.99 7.45
C PRO A 69 -7.84 -13.81 7.18
N PHE A 70 -7.40 -12.58 6.94
CA PHE A 70 -6.03 -12.23 6.51
C PHE A 70 -5.25 -11.46 7.58
N LEU A 71 -5.76 -11.42 8.81
CA LEU A 71 -4.99 -10.93 9.96
C LEU A 71 -3.71 -11.74 10.13
N ASP A 72 -2.69 -11.11 10.68
CA ASP A 72 -1.36 -11.69 10.89
C ASP A 72 -0.68 -12.21 9.61
N SER A 73 -0.91 -11.51 8.50
CA SER A 73 -0.27 -11.81 7.21
C SER A 73 0.04 -10.54 6.42
N VAL A 74 0.93 -10.65 5.44
CA VAL A 74 1.23 -9.56 4.50
C VAL A 74 0.17 -9.55 3.41
N GLN A 75 -0.48 -8.40 3.21
CA GLN A 75 -1.53 -8.21 2.22
C GLN A 75 -1.34 -6.94 1.40
N ILE A 76 -2.01 -6.89 0.25
CA ILE A 76 -2.18 -5.70 -0.58
C ILE A 76 -3.64 -5.28 -0.48
N ILE A 77 -3.88 -4.05 -0.01
CA ILE A 77 -5.23 -3.55 0.28
C ILE A 77 -5.43 -2.23 -0.45
N GLU A 78 -6.55 -2.11 -1.14
CA GLU A 78 -6.95 -0.91 -1.87
C GLU A 78 -8.27 -0.37 -1.34
N GLY A 79 -8.36 0.95 -1.21
CA GLY A 79 -9.58 1.60 -0.79
C GLY A 79 -9.50 3.12 -0.81
N ARG A 80 -10.66 3.74 -0.60
CA ARG A 80 -10.78 5.18 -0.47
C ARG A 80 -10.50 5.61 0.96
N VAL A 81 -9.59 6.53 1.15
CA VAL A 81 -9.36 7.18 2.43
C VAL A 81 -10.55 8.09 2.75
N ILE A 82 -11.30 7.78 3.77
CA ILE A 82 -12.47 8.57 4.19
C ILE A 82 -12.04 9.80 4.98
N SER A 83 -11.06 9.63 5.86
CA SER A 83 -10.53 10.75 6.65
C SER A 83 -9.08 10.52 7.04
N THR A 84 -8.40 11.63 7.36
CA THR A 84 -7.05 11.59 7.93
C THR A 84 -7.08 12.15 9.34
N GLY A 85 -6.28 11.61 10.25
CA GLY A 85 -6.18 12.05 11.63
C GLY A 85 -4.75 12.13 12.12
N ALA A 86 -4.52 12.90 13.17
CA ALA A 86 -3.24 12.97 13.86
C ALA A 86 -3.43 12.75 15.36
N ALA A 87 -2.68 11.83 15.95
CA ALA A 87 -2.66 11.61 17.38
C ALA A 87 -1.75 12.62 18.10
N ARG A 88 -1.89 12.73 19.42
CA ARG A 88 -1.06 13.61 20.27
C ARG A 88 0.44 13.26 20.23
N ASP A 89 0.77 11.99 20.00
CA ASP A 89 2.15 11.50 19.86
C ASP A 89 2.72 11.75 18.46
N GLY A 90 1.92 12.35 17.56
CA GLY A 90 2.29 12.73 16.21
C GLY A 90 2.11 11.62 15.18
N ARG A 91 1.52 10.45 15.51
CA ARG A 91 1.13 9.46 14.50
C ARG A 91 0.08 10.05 13.56
N ILE A 92 0.15 9.68 12.28
CA ILE A 92 -0.88 9.99 11.29
C ILE A 92 -1.66 8.71 11.01
N TYR A 93 -2.98 8.85 10.92
CA TYR A 93 -3.91 7.79 10.56
C TYR A 93 -4.62 8.12 9.27
N LEU A 94 -4.75 7.14 8.39
CA LEU A 94 -5.61 7.16 7.21
C LEU A 94 -6.74 6.17 7.49
N ASN A 95 -7.95 6.67 7.65
CA ASN A 95 -9.12 5.85 8.00
C ASN A 95 -9.92 5.52 6.75
N PHE A 96 -10.30 4.27 6.58
CA PHE A 96 -11.04 3.78 5.42
C PHE A 96 -12.53 3.59 5.68
N GLY A 97 -12.98 3.90 6.88
CA GLY A 97 -14.39 3.92 7.27
C GLY A 97 -14.71 5.05 8.22
N THR A 98 -15.92 5.03 8.79
CA THR A 98 -16.44 6.05 9.71
C THR A 98 -16.27 5.67 11.18
N ASP A 99 -16.01 4.40 11.46
CA ASP A 99 -15.74 3.90 12.82
C ASP A 99 -14.31 3.38 12.92
N TRP A 100 -13.39 4.23 13.32
CA TRP A 100 -11.97 3.92 13.48
C TRP A 100 -11.68 2.76 14.47
N ARG A 101 -12.69 2.29 15.22
CA ARG A 101 -12.56 1.18 16.17
C ARG A 101 -12.69 -0.19 15.51
N THR A 102 -13.25 -0.25 14.33
CA THR A 102 -13.56 -1.50 13.63
C THR A 102 -13.10 -1.50 12.19
N ASP A 103 -12.96 -0.32 11.59
CA ASP A 103 -12.63 -0.16 10.19
C ASP A 103 -11.13 -0.38 9.92
N PHE A 104 -10.80 -0.70 8.67
CA PHE A 104 -9.41 -0.77 8.26
C PHE A 104 -8.74 0.61 8.40
N THR A 105 -7.55 0.62 8.98
CA THR A 105 -6.78 1.84 9.21
C THR A 105 -5.31 1.64 8.79
N VAL A 106 -4.73 2.66 8.20
CA VAL A 106 -3.29 2.74 7.98
C VAL A 106 -2.71 3.76 8.95
N GLN A 107 -1.63 3.40 9.65
CA GLN A 107 -0.91 4.35 10.49
C GLN A 107 0.51 4.59 9.97
N VAL A 108 1.00 5.82 10.18
CA VAL A 108 2.40 6.20 9.92
C VAL A 108 2.97 6.83 11.18
N MET A 109 4.01 6.21 11.71
CA MET A 109 4.71 6.70 12.91
C MET A 109 5.40 8.05 12.62
N ARG A 110 5.44 8.95 13.59
CA ARG A 110 6.07 10.27 13.45
C ARG A 110 7.48 10.22 12.86
N ARG A 111 8.30 9.24 13.28
CA ARG A 111 9.68 9.06 12.82
C ARG A 111 9.79 8.77 11.33
N ASN A 112 8.73 8.22 10.71
CA ASN A 112 8.73 7.78 9.31
C ASN A 112 8.13 8.83 8.36
N GLN A 113 7.38 9.83 8.86
CA GLN A 113 6.64 10.80 8.04
C GLN A 113 7.53 11.59 7.07
N ARG A 114 8.75 11.94 7.50
CA ARG A 114 9.71 12.64 6.64
C ARG A 114 10.08 11.88 5.37
N ARG A 115 9.99 10.54 5.38
CA ARG A 115 10.24 9.72 4.19
C ARG A 115 9.13 9.91 3.16
N PHE A 116 7.87 9.99 3.62
CA PHE A 116 6.71 10.26 2.76
C PHE A 116 6.74 11.68 2.21
N GLU A 117 7.06 12.66 3.03
CA GLU A 117 7.23 14.05 2.61
C GLU A 117 8.34 14.19 1.54
N ALA A 118 9.48 13.51 1.72
CA ALA A 118 10.58 13.50 0.77
C ALA A 118 10.22 12.83 -0.57
N ALA A 119 9.27 11.88 -0.54
CA ALA A 119 8.71 11.24 -1.74
C ALA A 119 7.53 12.05 -2.36
N GLY A 120 7.23 13.25 -1.83
CA GLY A 120 6.15 14.10 -2.33
C GLY A 120 4.74 13.66 -1.88
N ILE A 121 4.63 12.79 -0.87
CA ILE A 121 3.36 12.29 -0.36
C ILE A 121 3.00 13.09 0.90
N ASP A 122 1.98 13.97 0.79
CA ASP A 122 1.36 14.59 1.94
C ASP A 122 0.27 13.68 2.51
N LEU A 123 0.61 12.91 3.55
CA LEU A 123 -0.29 11.98 4.20
C LEU A 123 -1.59 12.63 4.71
N ARG A 124 -1.54 13.91 5.08
CA ARG A 124 -2.70 14.63 5.60
C ARG A 124 -3.67 15.06 4.51
N ALA A 125 -3.17 15.19 3.28
CA ALA A 125 -3.97 15.56 2.11
C ALA A 125 -4.61 14.36 1.40
N LEU A 126 -4.40 13.12 1.86
CA LEU A 126 -4.92 11.91 1.22
C LEU A 126 -6.42 11.66 1.45
N GLY A 127 -7.11 12.48 2.25
CA GLY A 127 -8.58 12.36 2.42
C GLY A 127 -9.29 12.43 1.06
N GLY A 128 -10.11 11.43 0.73
CA GLY A 128 -10.79 11.28 -0.55
C GLY A 128 -10.02 10.51 -1.62
N ALA A 129 -8.71 10.34 -1.50
CA ALA A 129 -7.90 9.57 -2.44
C ALA A 129 -8.25 8.06 -2.40
N ILE A 130 -8.04 7.38 -3.52
CA ILE A 130 -7.95 5.92 -3.55
C ILE A 130 -6.47 5.58 -3.51
N ILE A 131 -6.09 4.82 -2.49
CA ILE A 131 -4.72 4.35 -2.32
C ILE A 131 -4.69 2.83 -2.25
N ARG A 132 -3.55 2.27 -2.65
CA ARG A 132 -3.21 0.87 -2.43
C ARG A 132 -2.03 0.83 -1.48
N VAL A 133 -2.14 0.01 -0.44
CA VAL A 133 -1.09 -0.17 0.56
C VAL A 133 -0.74 -1.64 0.67
N ARG A 134 0.51 -1.92 1.04
CA ARG A 134 0.99 -3.26 1.28
C ARG A 134 1.69 -3.34 2.63
N GLY A 135 1.51 -4.44 3.33
CA GLY A 135 2.15 -4.66 4.62
C GLY A 135 1.47 -5.70 5.47
N TRP A 136 2.02 -5.89 6.66
CA TRP A 136 1.47 -6.78 7.67
C TRP A 136 0.17 -6.23 8.23
N VAL A 137 -0.88 -7.02 8.17
CA VAL A 137 -2.20 -6.67 8.73
C VAL A 137 -2.24 -7.14 10.18
N ALA A 138 -2.10 -6.21 11.09
CA ALA A 138 -2.29 -6.45 12.52
C ALA A 138 -3.75 -6.19 12.94
N GLU A 139 -4.14 -6.69 14.11
CA GLU A 139 -5.41 -6.34 14.74
C GLU A 139 -5.17 -5.28 15.83
N GLU A 140 -5.52 -4.03 15.54
CA GLU A 140 -5.48 -2.93 16.52
C GLU A 140 -6.65 -1.98 16.25
N ASN A 141 -7.76 -2.13 16.97
CA ASN A 141 -9.03 -1.44 16.70
C ASN A 141 -9.49 -1.70 15.24
N GLY A 142 -9.64 -2.97 14.88
CA GLY A 142 -9.83 -3.42 13.51
C GLY A 142 -8.53 -3.74 12.78
N PRO A 143 -8.60 -4.18 11.52
CA PRO A 143 -7.42 -4.45 10.72
C PRO A 143 -6.57 -3.20 10.52
N MET A 144 -5.26 -3.28 10.73
CA MET A 144 -4.35 -2.14 10.63
C MET A 144 -3.04 -2.51 9.93
N ILE A 145 -2.57 -1.61 9.05
CA ILE A 145 -1.21 -1.65 8.50
C ILE A 145 -0.42 -0.45 9.02
N THR A 146 0.80 -0.71 9.51
CA THR A 146 1.76 0.35 9.85
C THR A 146 2.75 0.52 8.71
N LEU A 147 2.74 1.69 8.06
CA LEU A 147 3.69 2.01 7.01
C LEU A 147 4.94 2.69 7.59
N ASP A 148 6.11 2.29 7.11
CA ASP A 148 7.40 2.86 7.51
C ASP A 148 8.20 3.47 6.35
N HIS A 149 7.74 3.28 5.10
CA HIS A 149 8.36 3.80 3.89
C HIS A 149 7.30 4.08 2.79
N PRO A 150 7.55 5.05 1.89
CA PRO A 150 6.57 5.50 0.91
C PRO A 150 6.25 4.47 -0.18
N GLU A 151 7.17 3.58 -0.54
CA GLU A 151 6.99 2.57 -1.58
C GLU A 151 5.93 1.51 -1.21
N ALA A 152 5.54 1.44 0.07
CA ALA A 152 4.42 0.61 0.53
C ALA A 152 3.04 1.26 0.30
N LEU A 153 3.00 2.48 -0.27
CA LEU A 153 1.79 3.23 -0.59
C LEU A 153 1.80 3.65 -2.06
N GLU A 154 0.81 3.22 -2.81
CA GLU A 154 0.57 3.62 -4.20
C GLU A 154 -0.67 4.53 -4.25
N LEU A 155 -0.57 5.68 -4.91
CA LEU A 155 -1.72 6.55 -5.19
C LEU A 155 -2.41 6.05 -6.47
N VAL A 156 -3.60 5.46 -6.33
CA VAL A 156 -4.38 4.93 -7.45
C VAL A 156 -5.21 6.03 -8.09
N ASP A 157 -5.83 6.86 -7.26
CA ASP A 157 -6.61 8.02 -7.71
C ASP A 157 -6.45 9.18 -6.72
N ALA A 158 -6.22 10.38 -7.26
CA ALA A 158 -6.02 11.57 -6.44
C ALA A 158 -7.34 11.98 -5.74
N PRO A 159 -7.27 12.68 -4.59
CA PRO A 159 -8.45 13.21 -3.96
C PRO A 159 -9.14 14.21 -4.90
N GLU A 160 -10.46 14.10 -5.04
CA GLU A 160 -11.23 15.08 -5.79
C GLU A 160 -10.99 16.49 -5.21
N PRO A 161 -10.63 17.49 -6.02
CA PRO A 161 -10.45 18.84 -5.50
C PRO A 161 -11.74 19.28 -4.83
N ALA A 162 -11.62 19.80 -3.60
CA ALA A 162 -12.78 20.30 -2.84
C ALA A 162 -13.59 21.24 -3.74
N ARG A 163 -14.81 20.87 -4.09
CA ARG A 163 -15.72 21.77 -4.78
C ARG A 163 -15.93 22.98 -3.87
N LEU A 164 -15.37 24.11 -4.26
CA LEU A 164 -15.69 25.36 -3.60
C LEU A 164 -17.21 25.54 -3.66
N PRO A 165 -17.89 25.81 -2.54
CA PRO A 165 -19.32 26.12 -2.57
C PRO A 165 -19.51 27.30 -3.54
N GLY A 166 -20.34 27.09 -4.56
CA GLY A 166 -20.64 28.11 -5.55
C GLY A 166 -21.12 29.38 -4.85
N ARG A 167 -20.56 30.50 -5.26
CA ARG A 167 -21.03 31.84 -4.87
C ARG A 167 -22.43 32.08 -5.41
#